data_417816f3e45191798810ede55805a966
#
_entry.id   417816f3e45191798810ede55805a966
#
_cell.length_a   1.000
_cell.length_b   1.000
_cell.length_c   1.000
_cell.angle_alpha   90.00
_cell.angle_beta   90.00
_cell.angle_gamma   90.00
#
_symmetry.space_group_name_H-M   'P 1'
#
loop_
_entity.id
_entity.type
_entity.pdbx_description
1 polymer ?
#
loop_
_entity_poly.entity_id
_entity_poly.type
_entity_poly.pdbx_seq_one_letter_code
_entity_poly.pdbx_strand_id
1 'polypeptide(L)'
;VAERVITVGDLGHVDEDGFIHLSDRRSDLILSGGVNVYPAEVVRVLGKHPAVMDLVVTGTPDDEWGERVVAVVEPVPGASLEALEAELRAACEAELARFKHPQQYCFVDQLPRLPSGKVRSPDIAALLTARTTCRQQP
;
A
#
# COMPACT_ATOMS: atom_id res chain seq x y z
N VAL A 1 -20.12 -23.14 28.90
CA VAL A 1 -19.34 -21.87 28.95
C VAL A 1 -19.03 -21.51 27.51
N ALA A 2 -19.64 -20.41 27.00
CA ALA A 2 -19.33 -19.95 25.64
C ALA A 2 -17.90 -19.39 25.62
N GLU A 3 -17.02 -20.00 24.82
CA GLU A 3 -15.70 -19.46 24.55
C GLU A 3 -15.87 -18.09 23.89
N ARG A 4 -15.37 -17.05 24.53
CA ARG A 4 -15.30 -15.72 23.94
C ARG A 4 -14.09 -15.68 23.03
N VAL A 5 -14.33 -15.72 21.73
CA VAL A 5 -13.30 -15.48 20.71
C VAL A 5 -13.18 -13.96 20.53
N ILE A 6 -11.99 -13.43 20.80
CA ILE A 6 -11.65 -12.02 20.54
C ILE A 6 -10.79 -12.02 19.29
N THR A 7 -11.20 -11.24 18.26
CA THR A 7 -10.38 -11.01 17.07
C THR A 7 -9.82 -9.59 17.14
N VAL A 8 -8.53 -9.44 16.82
CA VAL A 8 -7.85 -8.14 16.75
C VAL A 8 -7.81 -7.55 15.34
N GLY A 9 -8.46 -8.23 14.39
CA GLY A 9 -8.56 -7.78 13.00
C GLY A 9 -7.33 -8.11 12.14
N ASP A 10 -6.41 -8.91 12.64
CA ASP A 10 -5.27 -9.36 11.85
C ASP A 10 -5.67 -10.58 11.00
N LEU A 11 -5.15 -10.65 9.76
CA LEU A 11 -5.32 -11.75 8.83
C LEU A 11 -4.03 -12.54 8.73
N GLY A 12 -4.14 -13.85 8.73
CA GLY A 12 -2.98 -14.74 8.63
C GLY A 12 -3.39 -16.16 8.28
N HIS A 13 -2.39 -17.00 8.12
CA HIS A 13 -2.58 -18.43 7.94
C HIS A 13 -1.60 -19.20 8.85
N VAL A 14 -1.96 -20.45 9.11
CA VAL A 14 -1.09 -21.41 9.83
C VAL A 14 -0.48 -22.32 8.80
N ASP A 15 0.84 -22.50 8.81
CA ASP A 15 1.54 -23.43 7.93
C ASP A 15 1.47 -24.88 8.46
N GLU A 16 2.05 -25.82 7.68
CA GLU A 16 2.06 -27.24 8.01
C GLU A 16 2.81 -27.59 9.31
N ASP A 17 3.75 -26.71 9.70
CA ASP A 17 4.54 -26.84 10.93
C ASP A 17 3.88 -26.18 12.15
N GLY A 18 2.71 -25.53 11.95
CA GLY A 18 1.93 -24.88 13.01
C GLY A 18 2.34 -23.44 13.33
N PHE A 19 3.18 -22.81 12.51
CA PHE A 19 3.52 -21.39 12.66
C PHE A 19 2.44 -20.50 12.08
N ILE A 20 2.16 -19.39 12.80
CA ILE A 20 1.21 -18.38 12.40
C ILE A 20 1.94 -17.30 11.57
N HIS A 21 1.55 -17.17 10.31
CA HIS A 21 2.03 -16.12 9.42
C HIS A 21 0.98 -15.02 9.33
N LEU A 22 1.28 -13.84 9.88
CA LEU A 22 0.41 -12.67 9.75
C LEU A 22 0.63 -12.02 8.38
N SER A 23 -0.44 -11.84 7.63
CA SER A 23 -0.39 -11.30 6.27
C SER A 23 -0.72 -9.82 6.23
N ASP A 24 -1.81 -9.40 6.88
CA ASP A 24 -2.28 -8.01 6.86
C ASP A 24 -3.33 -7.74 7.94
N ARG A 25 -3.77 -6.49 8.07
CA ARG A 25 -4.92 -6.12 8.90
C ARG A 25 -6.17 -6.01 8.05
N ARG A 26 -7.28 -6.51 8.59
CA ARG A 26 -8.59 -6.41 7.94
C ARG A 26 -9.05 -4.96 7.75
N SER A 27 -8.60 -4.05 8.62
CA SER A 27 -8.87 -2.61 8.53
C SER A 27 -8.14 -1.91 7.39
N ASP A 28 -7.07 -2.50 6.88
CA ASP A 28 -6.20 -1.88 5.89
C ASP A 28 -6.44 -2.46 4.49
N LEU A 29 -7.36 -3.44 4.40
CA LEU A 29 -7.79 -4.08 3.16
C LEU A 29 -8.43 -3.05 2.22
N ILE A 30 -7.96 -3.00 0.98
CA ILE A 30 -8.50 -2.12 -0.06
C ILE A 30 -9.52 -2.92 -0.88
N LEU A 31 -10.73 -2.41 -1.00
CA LEU A 31 -11.77 -3.03 -1.82
C LEU A 31 -11.84 -2.30 -3.18
N SER A 32 -11.06 -2.74 -4.14
CA SER A 32 -10.98 -2.14 -5.47
C SER A 32 -11.70 -3.00 -6.51
N GLY A 33 -12.71 -2.45 -7.18
CA GLY A 33 -13.50 -3.17 -8.18
C GLY A 33 -14.18 -4.44 -7.63
N GLY A 34 -14.53 -4.47 -6.35
CA GLY A 34 -15.12 -5.66 -5.68
C GLY A 34 -14.10 -6.75 -5.32
N VAL A 35 -12.82 -6.51 -5.51
CA VAL A 35 -11.74 -7.45 -5.20
C VAL A 35 -10.91 -6.93 -4.03
N ASN A 36 -10.56 -7.84 -3.12
CA ASN A 36 -9.70 -7.52 -1.98
C ASN A 36 -8.24 -7.37 -2.44
N VAL A 37 -7.65 -6.21 -2.20
CA VAL A 37 -6.22 -5.95 -2.39
C VAL A 37 -5.57 -5.77 -1.04
N TYR A 38 -4.54 -6.56 -0.78
CA TYR A 38 -3.75 -6.51 0.45
C TYR A 38 -2.56 -5.56 0.25
N PRO A 39 -2.51 -4.42 0.94
CA PRO A 39 -1.42 -3.43 0.80
C PRO A 39 -0.04 -4.04 0.98
N ALA A 40 0.12 -4.98 1.92
CA ALA A 40 1.39 -5.62 2.22
C ALA A 40 2.00 -6.35 1.01
N GLU A 41 1.18 -6.93 0.12
CA GLU A 41 1.68 -7.56 -1.10
C GLU A 41 2.30 -6.55 -2.06
N VAL A 42 1.66 -5.40 -2.23
CA VAL A 42 2.14 -4.31 -3.10
C VAL A 42 3.39 -3.67 -2.48
N VAL A 43 3.37 -3.40 -1.17
CA VAL A 43 4.52 -2.88 -0.41
C VAL A 43 5.74 -3.78 -0.58
N ARG A 44 5.55 -5.11 -0.50
CA ARG A 44 6.64 -6.08 -0.66
C ARG A 44 7.31 -6.02 -2.03
N VAL A 45 6.55 -5.74 -3.08
CA VAL A 45 7.09 -5.63 -4.44
C VAL A 45 7.78 -4.30 -4.65
N LEU A 46 7.09 -3.20 -4.36
CA LEU A 46 7.61 -1.84 -4.60
C LEU A 46 8.80 -1.49 -3.68
N GLY A 47 8.79 -1.99 -2.44
CA GLY A 47 9.84 -1.73 -1.46
C GLY A 47 11.18 -2.41 -1.76
N LYS A 48 11.24 -3.31 -2.75
CA LYS A 48 12.51 -3.88 -3.23
C LYS A 48 13.34 -2.89 -4.07
N HIS A 49 12.68 -1.84 -4.56
CA HIS A 49 13.32 -0.90 -5.48
C HIS A 49 14.33 -0.01 -4.75
N PRO A 50 15.59 0.08 -5.20
CA PRO A 50 16.66 0.78 -4.48
C PRO A 50 16.44 2.30 -4.38
N ALA A 51 15.64 2.89 -5.26
CA ALA A 51 15.29 4.32 -5.21
C ALA A 51 14.05 4.61 -4.35
N VAL A 52 13.46 3.62 -3.70
CA VAL A 52 12.38 3.77 -2.71
C VAL A 52 12.99 3.79 -1.32
N MET A 53 12.89 4.91 -0.63
CA MET A 53 13.33 5.04 0.76
C MET A 53 12.27 4.51 1.72
N ASP A 54 11.02 4.86 1.46
CA ASP A 54 9.86 4.40 2.23
C ASP A 54 8.60 4.45 1.38
N LEU A 55 7.59 3.66 1.72
CA LEU A 55 6.32 3.69 1.02
C LEU A 55 5.14 3.24 1.88
N VAL A 56 3.96 3.70 1.50
CA VAL A 56 2.67 3.26 2.02
C VAL A 56 1.75 2.98 0.85
N VAL A 57 0.97 1.91 0.94
CA VAL A 57 -0.11 1.61 -0.01
C VAL A 57 -1.43 1.72 0.72
N THR A 58 -2.38 2.44 0.13
CA THR A 58 -3.69 2.71 0.74
C THR A 58 -4.79 2.74 -0.32
N GLY A 59 -6.04 2.57 0.12
CA GLY A 59 -7.22 2.84 -0.68
C GLY A 59 -7.62 4.31 -0.57
N THR A 60 -8.05 4.89 -1.68
CA THR A 60 -8.74 6.19 -1.70
C THR A 60 -10.10 6.02 -2.37
N PRO A 61 -11.15 6.74 -1.90
CA PRO A 61 -12.47 6.66 -2.52
C PRO A 61 -12.40 6.94 -4.03
N ASP A 62 -13.11 6.13 -4.81
CA ASP A 62 -13.18 6.21 -6.26
C ASP A 62 -14.59 5.85 -6.74
N ASP A 63 -15.17 6.66 -7.62
CA ASP A 63 -16.55 6.51 -8.07
C ASP A 63 -16.75 5.27 -8.95
N GLU A 64 -15.72 4.81 -9.65
CA GLU A 64 -15.76 3.66 -10.55
C GLU A 64 -15.39 2.35 -9.84
N TRP A 65 -14.36 2.41 -9.00
CA TRP A 65 -13.75 1.22 -8.39
C TRP A 65 -14.15 1.01 -6.92
N GLY A 66 -14.92 1.95 -6.32
CA GLY A 66 -15.18 2.00 -4.88
C GLY A 66 -13.97 2.51 -4.12
N GLU A 67 -12.83 1.83 -4.24
CA GLU A 67 -11.53 2.31 -3.80
C GLU A 67 -10.48 2.13 -4.90
N ARG A 68 -9.65 3.16 -5.06
CA ARG A 68 -8.46 3.14 -5.91
C ARG A 68 -7.24 2.79 -5.07
N VAL A 69 -6.41 1.87 -5.56
CA VAL A 69 -5.12 1.57 -4.93
C VAL A 69 -4.12 2.69 -5.23
N VAL A 70 -3.60 3.30 -4.18
CA VAL A 70 -2.62 4.40 -4.26
C VAL A 70 -1.34 4.00 -3.57
N ALA A 71 -0.21 4.14 -4.27
CA ALA A 71 1.12 4.02 -3.69
C ALA A 71 1.65 5.43 -3.37
N VAL A 72 1.93 5.70 -2.10
CA VAL A 72 2.58 6.92 -1.64
C VAL A 72 4.04 6.59 -1.36
N VAL A 73 4.94 7.17 -2.13
CA VAL A 73 6.36 6.81 -2.17
C VAL A 73 7.21 7.98 -1.70
N GLU A 74 8.10 7.71 -0.76
CA GLU A 74 9.22 8.58 -0.41
C GLU A 74 10.44 8.11 -1.19
N PRO A 75 10.88 8.83 -2.24
CA PRO A 75 12.02 8.43 -3.05
C PRO A 75 13.33 8.81 -2.36
N VAL A 76 14.42 8.15 -2.73
CA VAL A 76 15.76 8.61 -2.35
C VAL A 76 16.04 9.99 -2.96
N PRO A 77 16.80 10.87 -2.27
CA PRO A 77 17.12 12.20 -2.78
C PRO A 77 17.76 12.16 -4.17
N GLY A 78 17.25 12.97 -5.10
CA GLY A 78 17.78 13.07 -6.46
C GLY A 78 17.24 12.02 -7.44
N ALA A 79 16.35 11.13 -7.04
CA ALA A 79 15.71 10.20 -7.96
C ALA A 79 14.84 10.93 -8.99
N SER A 80 14.87 10.48 -10.25
CA SER A 80 13.93 10.92 -11.28
C SER A 80 12.57 10.28 -11.02
N LEU A 81 11.57 11.09 -10.64
CA LEU A 81 10.24 10.59 -10.30
C LEU A 81 9.57 9.89 -11.49
N GLU A 82 9.82 10.35 -12.70
CA GLU A 82 9.25 9.76 -13.92
C GLU A 82 9.84 8.38 -14.21
N ALA A 83 11.17 8.25 -14.12
CA ALA A 83 11.84 6.97 -14.29
C ALA A 83 11.44 5.99 -13.18
N LEU A 84 11.43 6.46 -11.93
CA LEU A 84 11.03 5.65 -10.78
C LEU A 84 9.60 5.12 -10.93
N GLU A 85 8.63 5.95 -11.32
CA GLU A 85 7.27 5.50 -11.54
C GLU A 85 7.19 4.40 -12.60
N ALA A 86 7.88 4.58 -13.74
CA ALA A 86 7.90 3.58 -14.81
C ALA A 86 8.49 2.24 -14.32
N GLU A 87 9.56 2.27 -13.54
CA GLU A 87 10.20 1.09 -12.97
C GLU A 87 9.32 0.40 -11.92
N LEU A 88 8.63 1.16 -11.06
CA LEU A 88 7.68 0.62 -10.08
C LEU A 88 6.47 -0.05 -10.76
N ARG A 89 5.96 0.55 -11.85
CA ARG A 89 4.89 -0.06 -12.66
C ARG A 89 5.35 -1.38 -13.27
N ALA A 90 6.53 -1.39 -13.87
CA ALA A 90 7.12 -2.61 -14.44
C ALA A 90 7.32 -3.72 -13.39
N ALA A 91 7.73 -3.36 -12.17
CA ALA A 91 7.84 -4.31 -11.06
C ALA A 91 6.48 -4.92 -10.67
N CYS A 92 5.42 -4.09 -10.61
CA CYS A 92 4.07 -4.58 -10.38
C CYS A 92 3.60 -5.52 -11.51
N GLU A 93 3.84 -5.18 -12.76
CA GLU A 93 3.48 -6.01 -13.92
C GLU A 93 4.17 -7.37 -13.89
N ALA A 94 5.40 -7.43 -13.42
CA ALA A 94 6.18 -8.66 -13.32
C ALA A 94 5.76 -9.58 -12.16
N GLU A 95 5.33 -9.02 -11.03
CA GLU A 95 5.18 -9.80 -9.79
C GLU A 95 3.74 -9.86 -9.24
N LEU A 96 2.82 -9.00 -9.70
CA LEU A 96 1.46 -8.90 -9.16
C LEU A 96 0.38 -9.11 -10.24
N ALA A 97 -0.75 -9.63 -9.81
CA ALA A 97 -1.95 -9.64 -10.66
C ALA A 97 -2.41 -8.19 -10.93
N ARG A 98 -2.92 -7.93 -12.13
CA ARG A 98 -3.26 -6.59 -12.63
C ARG A 98 -4.19 -5.79 -11.69
N PHE A 99 -5.16 -6.44 -11.05
CA PHE A 99 -6.09 -5.77 -10.14
C PHE A 99 -5.45 -5.27 -8.84
N LYS A 100 -4.21 -5.71 -8.54
CA LYS A 100 -3.43 -5.26 -7.36
C LYS A 100 -2.52 -4.08 -7.68
N HIS A 101 -2.39 -3.70 -8.96
CA HIS A 101 -1.51 -2.60 -9.35
C HIS A 101 -2.04 -1.27 -8.84
N PRO A 102 -1.19 -0.41 -8.27
CA PRO A 102 -1.58 0.96 -7.97
C PRO A 102 -2.03 1.70 -9.23
N GLN A 103 -3.23 2.27 -9.19
CA GLN A 103 -3.73 3.13 -10.25
C GLN A 103 -3.13 4.54 -10.15
N GLN A 104 -2.61 4.89 -8.97
CA GLN A 104 -2.02 6.20 -8.72
C GLN A 104 -0.72 6.06 -7.92
N TYR A 105 0.28 6.83 -8.31
CA TYR A 105 1.54 6.98 -7.60
C TYR A 105 1.67 8.43 -7.12
N CYS A 106 1.93 8.63 -5.84
CA CYS A 106 2.14 9.92 -5.23
C CYS A 106 3.54 9.96 -4.61
N PHE A 107 4.32 10.97 -4.96
CA PHE A 107 5.67 11.13 -4.44
C PHE A 107 5.69 12.26 -3.41
N VAL A 108 6.32 11.98 -2.27
CA VAL A 108 6.39 12.87 -1.12
C VAL A 108 7.83 13.01 -0.65
N ASP A 109 8.16 14.13 -0.04
CA ASP A 109 9.49 14.37 0.52
C ASP A 109 9.73 13.49 1.76
N GLN A 110 8.68 13.26 2.55
CA GLN A 110 8.74 12.44 3.76
C GLN A 110 7.36 11.89 4.11
N LEU A 111 7.31 10.61 4.49
CA LEU A 111 6.11 9.98 5.02
C LEU A 111 5.90 10.33 6.51
N PRO A 112 4.64 10.65 6.93
CA PRO A 112 4.33 11.03 8.30
C PRO A 112 4.30 9.80 9.23
N ARG A 113 5.46 9.32 9.65
CA ARG A 113 5.56 8.20 10.59
C ARG A 113 5.56 8.69 12.03
N LEU A 114 4.80 7.99 12.87
CA LEU A 114 4.88 8.12 14.31
C LEU A 114 6.22 7.57 14.84
N PRO A 115 6.64 7.94 16.07
CA PRO A 115 7.83 7.35 16.69
C PRO A 115 7.79 5.81 16.76
N SER A 116 6.61 5.21 16.75
CA SER A 116 6.40 3.75 16.67
C SER A 116 6.64 3.16 15.27
N GLY A 117 6.97 3.97 14.26
CA GLY A 117 7.09 3.57 12.87
C GLY A 117 5.77 3.44 12.11
N LYS A 118 4.63 3.59 12.77
CA LYS A 118 3.30 3.49 12.15
C LYS A 118 2.94 4.78 11.41
N VAL A 119 2.21 4.63 10.31
CA VAL A 119 1.57 5.73 9.59
C VAL A 119 0.07 5.67 9.86
N ARG A 120 -0.55 6.82 10.11
CA ARG A 120 -2.00 6.91 10.32
C ARG A 120 -2.69 7.25 9.00
N SER A 121 -3.81 6.57 8.71
CA SER A 121 -4.60 6.83 7.51
C SER A 121 -5.03 8.30 7.34
N PRO A 122 -5.45 9.03 8.40
CA PRO A 122 -5.77 10.47 8.27
C PRO A 122 -4.58 11.33 7.83
N ASP A 123 -3.35 10.98 8.24
CA ASP A 123 -2.15 11.74 7.87
C ASP A 123 -1.83 11.52 6.37
N ILE A 124 -2.06 10.32 5.87
CA ILE A 124 -1.92 10.04 4.43
C ILE A 124 -3.02 10.74 3.63
N ALA A 125 -4.27 10.74 4.09
CA ALA A 125 -5.36 11.45 3.43
C ALA A 125 -5.08 12.97 3.35
N ALA A 126 -4.58 13.57 4.43
CA ALA A 126 -4.15 14.97 4.43
C ALA A 126 -3.01 15.23 3.45
N LEU A 127 -2.06 14.32 3.35
CA LEU A 127 -0.91 14.40 2.46
C LEU A 127 -1.33 14.31 0.99
N LEU A 128 -2.27 13.44 0.66
CA LEU A 128 -2.82 13.29 -0.70
C LEU A 128 -3.67 14.51 -1.12
N THR A 129 -4.24 15.25 -0.16
CA THR A 129 -4.97 16.51 -0.42
C THR A 129 -4.04 17.71 -0.52
N ALA A 130 -2.84 17.65 0.07
CA ALA A 130 -1.82 18.68 -0.04
C ALA A 130 -1.14 18.63 -1.42
N ARG A 131 -0.23 19.58 -1.71
CA ARG A 131 0.52 19.66 -2.98
C ARG A 131 1.51 18.50 -3.14
N THR A 132 1.00 17.31 -3.23
CA THR A 132 1.77 16.09 -3.52
C THR A 132 1.79 15.86 -5.02
N THR A 133 2.94 15.50 -5.57
CA THR A 133 3.04 15.16 -7.00
C THR A 133 2.43 13.77 -7.21
N CYS A 134 1.12 13.75 -7.48
CA CYS A 134 0.41 12.52 -7.80
C CYS A 134 0.24 12.37 -9.30
N ARG A 135 0.55 11.19 -9.82
CA ARG A 135 0.37 10.81 -11.22
C ARG A 135 -0.64 9.68 -11.31
N GLN A 136 -1.70 9.87 -12.08
CA GLN A 136 -2.72 8.86 -12.36
C GLN A 136 -2.38 8.10 -13.64
N GLN A 137 -2.79 6.84 -13.68
CA GLN A 137 -2.78 6.08 -14.91
C GLN A 137 -3.87 6.64 -15.85
N PRO A 138 -3.59 6.85 -17.14
CA PRO A 138 -4.60 7.23 -18.12
C PRO A 138 -5.64 6.12 -18.34
#